data_fee78380d20b9f7140309556372a5938
#
_entry.id   fee78380d20b9f7140309556372a5938
#
_cell.length_a   1.000
_cell.length_b   1.000
_cell.length_c   1.000
_cell.angle_alpha   90.00
_cell.angle_beta   90.00
_cell.angle_gamma   90.00
#
_symmetry.space_group_name_H-M   'P 1'
#
loop_
_entity.id
_entity.type
_entity.pdbx_description
1 polymer ?
#
loop_
_entity_poly.entity_id
_entity_poly.type
_entity_poly.pdbx_seq_one_letter_code
_entity_poly.pdbx_strand_id
1 'polypeptide(L)'
;KLDDKTYKKRLSEQFTVYSGNSDLYCLFFEKGNDLLNKNGCLAFITSNKWLKSMYGDLLRNYFLNKCEIITLIDFKALQIFKKASVDTSIIVSKKGDFKNLNACQIESLNEYNNLEDTIKSKSIQTKKSILSGPWVINNKESLNLLEKLKHLENRIFFKREQFRYGIKTGLNKAFLIDDKIKKILIQHDKKNIDIIKPVLKGDNLNRFSFNSNKHFLIYIPWHFPLHNEGIKGASNKAEQKFKKDYKILYDYLFKFHSELSKRNKSETGISYEWYALQRAASTYVNDFYKPKVAWMNMNRGWKFVYVPKNYFIEASLNFIADDYYAKYLVGIYSSNLHKWYFKQVGRMFDDGGFMCKVDTISGFPIKYFA
;
A
#
# COMPACT_ATOMS: atom_id res chain seq x y z
N LYS A 1 -20.43 -4.39 -1.69
CA LYS A 1 -19.98 -3.37 -0.70
C LYS A 1 -21.19 -2.66 -0.17
N LEU A 2 -21.31 -2.59 1.14
CA LEU A 2 -22.34 -1.80 1.81
C LEU A 2 -21.93 -0.33 1.74
N ASP A 3 -22.63 0.46 0.94
CA ASP A 3 -22.29 1.88 0.77
C ASP A 3 -23.10 2.83 1.68
N ASP A 4 -24.11 2.30 2.40
CA ASP A 4 -24.94 3.06 3.33
C ASP A 4 -24.18 3.39 4.64
N LYS A 5 -23.97 4.67 4.88
CA LYS A 5 -23.27 5.19 6.08
C LYS A 5 -24.01 4.84 7.39
N THR A 6 -25.33 4.85 7.38
CA THR A 6 -26.16 4.55 8.55
C THR A 6 -26.01 3.08 8.94
N TYR A 7 -26.01 2.19 7.96
CA TYR A 7 -25.81 0.76 8.20
C TYR A 7 -24.39 0.46 8.71
N LYS A 8 -23.37 1.10 8.14
CA LYS A 8 -21.98 0.97 8.62
C LYS A 8 -21.82 1.41 10.07
N LYS A 9 -22.49 2.49 10.48
CA LYS A 9 -22.48 2.95 11.86
C LYS A 9 -23.07 1.90 12.80
N ARG A 10 -24.26 1.36 12.47
CA ARG A 10 -24.89 0.28 13.26
C ARG A 10 -23.97 -0.95 13.39
N LEU A 11 -23.30 -1.37 12.33
CA LEU A 11 -22.38 -2.50 12.39
C LEU A 11 -21.19 -2.22 13.32
N SER A 12 -20.65 -1.00 13.32
CA SER A 12 -19.56 -0.62 14.22
C SER A 12 -19.96 -0.53 15.68
N GLU A 13 -21.24 -0.30 15.97
CA GLU A 13 -21.80 -0.29 17.33
C GLU A 13 -22.12 -1.70 17.84
N GLN A 14 -22.43 -2.64 16.94
CA GLN A 14 -22.86 -4.00 17.29
C GLN A 14 -21.74 -5.04 17.32
N PHE A 15 -20.67 -4.83 16.53
CA PHE A 15 -19.60 -5.82 16.33
C PHE A 15 -18.22 -5.24 16.61
N THR A 16 -17.48 -5.92 17.47
CA THR A 16 -16.12 -5.50 17.85
C THR A 16 -15.10 -5.79 16.72
N VAL A 17 -15.39 -6.75 15.85
CA VAL A 17 -14.55 -7.12 14.70
C VAL A 17 -14.79 -6.27 13.47
N TYR A 18 -15.73 -5.33 13.50
CA TYR A 18 -16.04 -4.49 12.35
C TYR A 18 -15.04 -3.34 12.19
N SER A 19 -14.43 -3.26 11.03
CA SER A 19 -13.77 -2.04 10.53
C SER A 19 -14.46 -1.59 9.25
N GLY A 20 -14.44 -0.30 8.92
CA GLY A 20 -15.15 0.24 7.75
C GLY A 20 -14.87 -0.43 6.39
N ASN A 21 -13.82 -1.26 6.32
CA ASN A 21 -13.43 -2.05 5.16
C ASN A 21 -13.54 -3.57 5.40
N SER A 22 -14.11 -4.02 6.52
CA SER A 22 -14.30 -5.43 6.81
C SER A 22 -15.23 -6.08 5.80
N ASP A 23 -14.95 -7.35 5.48
CA ASP A 23 -15.88 -8.20 4.77
C ASP A 23 -16.91 -8.75 5.77
N LEU A 24 -18.14 -9.02 5.32
CA LEU A 24 -19.25 -9.43 6.18
C LEU A 24 -18.97 -10.74 6.92
N TYR A 25 -18.19 -11.65 6.36
CA TYR A 25 -17.89 -12.90 7.03
C TYR A 25 -17.17 -12.71 8.37
N CYS A 26 -16.46 -11.59 8.56
CA CYS A 26 -15.83 -11.26 9.84
C CYS A 26 -16.88 -11.16 10.95
N LEU A 27 -18.04 -10.57 10.65
CA LEU A 27 -19.14 -10.40 11.60
C LEU A 27 -19.80 -11.74 11.94
N PHE A 28 -19.85 -12.66 10.97
CA PHE A 28 -20.40 -14.00 11.19
C PHE A 28 -19.54 -14.82 12.16
N PHE A 29 -18.23 -14.60 12.20
CA PHE A 29 -17.37 -15.23 13.20
C PHE A 29 -17.72 -14.77 14.63
N GLU A 30 -17.84 -13.46 14.86
CA GLU A 30 -18.21 -12.91 16.15
C GLU A 30 -19.62 -13.38 16.54
N LYS A 31 -20.60 -13.19 15.65
CA LYS A 31 -21.98 -13.61 15.92
C LYS A 31 -22.12 -15.11 16.15
N GLY A 32 -21.42 -15.94 15.34
CA GLY A 32 -21.42 -17.38 15.51
C GLY A 32 -20.85 -17.80 16.86
N ASN A 33 -19.71 -17.19 17.28
CA ASN A 33 -19.12 -17.47 18.58
C ASN A 33 -20.02 -17.03 19.74
N ASP A 34 -20.74 -15.90 19.61
CA ASP A 34 -21.67 -15.42 20.64
C ASP A 34 -22.84 -16.36 20.84
N LEU A 35 -23.30 -17.01 19.77
CA LEU A 35 -24.41 -17.96 19.79
C LEU A 35 -24.03 -19.35 20.32
N LEU A 36 -22.73 -19.64 20.46
CA LEU A 36 -22.28 -20.93 20.99
C LEU A 36 -22.68 -21.12 22.47
N ASN A 37 -23.13 -22.30 22.79
CA ASN A 37 -23.18 -22.77 24.18
C ASN A 37 -21.79 -22.94 24.76
N LYS A 38 -21.68 -23.10 26.07
CA LYS A 38 -20.43 -23.46 26.75
C LYS A 38 -19.91 -24.79 26.14
N ASN A 39 -18.69 -24.80 25.66
CA ASN A 39 -18.05 -25.92 24.93
C ASN A 39 -18.55 -26.15 23.47
N GLY A 40 -19.41 -25.29 22.93
CA GLY A 40 -19.82 -25.35 21.54
C GLY A 40 -18.65 -25.02 20.58
N CYS A 41 -18.65 -25.66 19.41
CA CYS A 41 -17.66 -25.44 18.36
C CYS A 41 -18.28 -24.69 17.18
N LEU A 42 -17.50 -23.80 16.57
CA LEU A 42 -17.79 -23.09 15.34
C LEU A 42 -16.81 -23.55 14.27
N ALA A 43 -17.31 -23.97 13.12
CA ALA A 43 -16.51 -24.32 11.96
C ALA A 43 -16.97 -23.50 10.75
N PHE A 44 -16.10 -22.73 10.15
CA PHE A 44 -16.39 -21.95 8.94
C PHE A 44 -15.32 -22.13 7.88
N ILE A 45 -15.77 -22.19 6.63
CA ILE A 45 -14.92 -22.02 5.45
C ILE A 45 -15.20 -20.62 4.87
N THR A 46 -14.15 -19.79 4.75
CA THR A 46 -14.26 -18.41 4.29
C THR A 46 -13.04 -18.02 3.45
N SER A 47 -13.04 -16.79 2.91
CA SER A 47 -11.81 -16.22 2.35
C SER A 47 -10.71 -16.18 3.41
N ASN A 48 -9.46 -16.52 3.01
CA ASN A 48 -8.28 -16.45 3.88
C ASN A 48 -7.70 -15.04 4.01
N LYS A 49 -8.28 -14.02 3.33
CA LYS A 49 -7.75 -12.64 3.31
C LYS A 49 -7.62 -12.02 4.70
N TRP A 50 -8.48 -12.41 5.65
CA TRP A 50 -8.42 -11.92 7.03
C TRP A 50 -7.12 -12.29 7.75
N LEU A 51 -6.44 -13.34 7.33
CA LEU A 51 -5.16 -13.75 7.92
C LEU A 51 -4.08 -12.67 7.77
N LYS A 52 -4.09 -11.91 6.67
CA LYS A 52 -3.03 -10.94 6.33
C LYS A 52 -3.51 -9.51 6.11
N SER A 53 -4.81 -9.29 5.88
CA SER A 53 -5.33 -7.94 5.59
C SER A 53 -5.42 -7.07 6.85
N MET A 54 -5.34 -5.75 6.67
CA MET A 54 -5.54 -4.79 7.75
C MET A 54 -6.96 -4.88 8.35
N TYR A 55 -7.99 -5.07 7.51
CA TYR A 55 -9.35 -5.19 8.03
C TYR A 55 -9.55 -6.46 8.88
N GLY A 56 -8.68 -7.45 8.76
CA GLY A 56 -8.67 -8.67 9.56
C GLY A 56 -8.06 -8.49 10.96
N ASP A 57 -7.43 -7.35 11.28
CA ASP A 57 -6.77 -7.13 12.57
C ASP A 57 -7.74 -7.29 13.75
N LEU A 58 -8.92 -6.69 13.68
CA LEU A 58 -9.93 -6.80 14.73
C LEU A 58 -10.41 -8.25 14.90
N LEU A 59 -10.59 -8.98 13.79
CA LEU A 59 -10.98 -10.38 13.85
C LEU A 59 -9.86 -11.26 14.43
N ARG A 60 -8.60 -11.04 14.04
CA ARG A 60 -7.46 -11.78 14.62
C ARG A 60 -7.34 -11.53 16.13
N ASN A 61 -7.48 -10.28 16.56
CA ASN A 61 -7.49 -9.92 17.97
C ASN A 61 -8.67 -10.55 18.72
N TYR A 62 -9.84 -10.61 18.09
CA TYR A 62 -11.00 -11.29 18.66
C TYR A 62 -10.72 -12.78 18.92
N PHE A 63 -10.18 -13.49 17.94
CA PHE A 63 -9.79 -14.88 18.11
C PHE A 63 -8.76 -15.08 19.22
N LEU A 64 -7.75 -14.21 19.32
CA LEU A 64 -6.72 -14.29 20.37
C LEU A 64 -7.22 -14.01 21.79
N ASN A 65 -8.40 -13.42 21.94
CA ASN A 65 -8.93 -13.01 23.24
C ASN A 65 -10.23 -13.70 23.64
N LYS A 66 -10.93 -14.35 22.70
CA LYS A 66 -12.28 -14.88 22.93
C LYS A 66 -12.47 -16.32 22.45
N CYS A 67 -11.49 -16.89 21.76
CA CYS A 67 -11.64 -18.20 21.15
C CYS A 67 -10.43 -19.10 21.42
N GLU A 68 -10.68 -20.35 21.75
CA GLU A 68 -9.70 -21.42 21.62
C GLU A 68 -9.77 -21.94 20.17
N ILE A 69 -8.68 -21.83 19.42
CA ILE A 69 -8.62 -22.30 18.02
C ILE A 69 -8.17 -23.75 18.05
N ILE A 70 -9.04 -24.63 17.54
CA ILE A 70 -8.76 -26.07 17.46
C ILE A 70 -7.89 -26.33 16.23
N THR A 71 -8.29 -25.78 15.07
CA THR A 71 -7.59 -26.00 13.80
C THR A 71 -7.81 -24.81 12.88
N LEU A 72 -6.76 -24.42 12.17
CA LEU A 72 -6.80 -23.49 11.06
C LEU A 72 -6.13 -24.15 9.84
N ILE A 73 -6.85 -24.22 8.72
CA ILE A 73 -6.34 -24.73 7.45
C ILE A 73 -6.35 -23.58 6.45
N ASP A 74 -5.18 -23.25 5.90
CA ASP A 74 -5.03 -22.25 4.83
C ASP A 74 -4.76 -22.99 3.50
N PHE A 75 -5.69 -22.88 2.56
CA PHE A 75 -5.56 -23.49 1.24
C PHE A 75 -4.72 -22.65 0.28
N LYS A 76 -4.13 -21.54 0.75
CA LYS A 76 -3.31 -20.66 -0.11
C LYS A 76 -4.07 -20.23 -1.37
N ALA A 77 -3.45 -20.47 -2.53
CA ALA A 77 -4.04 -20.23 -3.84
C ALA A 77 -4.72 -21.48 -4.44
N LEU A 78 -4.87 -22.56 -3.67
CA LEU A 78 -5.57 -23.76 -4.16
C LEU A 78 -7.06 -23.46 -4.32
N GLN A 79 -7.56 -23.61 -5.53
CA GLN A 79 -8.96 -23.35 -5.84
C GLN A 79 -9.86 -24.49 -5.32
N ILE A 80 -10.51 -24.26 -4.19
CA ILE A 80 -11.42 -25.22 -3.56
C ILE A 80 -12.82 -25.15 -4.19
N PHE A 81 -13.29 -23.97 -4.56
CA PHE A 81 -14.60 -23.77 -5.17
C PHE A 81 -14.49 -23.62 -6.69
N LYS A 82 -15.12 -24.50 -7.46
CA LYS A 82 -15.05 -24.50 -8.94
C LYS A 82 -15.55 -23.20 -9.61
N LYS A 83 -16.48 -22.48 -8.96
CA LYS A 83 -17.13 -21.28 -9.53
C LYS A 83 -16.71 -19.96 -8.86
N ALA A 84 -15.88 -20.01 -7.83
CA ALA A 84 -15.47 -18.81 -7.10
C ALA A 84 -13.93 -18.71 -7.05
N SER A 85 -13.38 -17.62 -7.59
CA SER A 85 -11.95 -17.30 -7.49
C SER A 85 -11.66 -16.68 -6.12
N VAL A 86 -11.66 -17.49 -5.07
CA VAL A 86 -11.43 -17.07 -3.69
C VAL A 86 -10.43 -17.99 -3.04
N ASP A 87 -9.32 -17.41 -2.57
CA ASP A 87 -8.41 -18.12 -1.67
C ASP A 87 -9.12 -18.38 -0.35
N THR A 88 -9.14 -19.63 0.11
CA THR A 88 -9.97 -20.05 1.24
C THR A 88 -9.17 -20.50 2.45
N SER A 89 -9.81 -20.42 3.61
CA SER A 89 -9.35 -21.04 4.85
C SER A 89 -10.52 -21.68 5.59
N ILE A 90 -10.24 -22.76 6.32
CA ILE A 90 -11.16 -23.36 7.30
C ILE A 90 -10.62 -23.04 8.68
N ILE A 91 -11.48 -22.55 9.58
CA ILE A 91 -11.16 -22.41 10.98
C ILE A 91 -12.19 -23.15 11.81
N VAL A 92 -11.71 -23.93 12.79
CA VAL A 92 -12.51 -24.57 13.82
C VAL A 92 -12.11 -23.98 15.15
N SER A 93 -13.07 -23.39 15.84
CA SER A 93 -12.85 -22.74 17.13
C SER A 93 -13.98 -23.08 18.12
N LYS A 94 -13.71 -22.91 19.39
CA LYS A 94 -14.71 -22.92 20.44
C LYS A 94 -14.58 -21.68 21.33
N LYS A 95 -15.65 -21.38 22.06
CA LYS A 95 -15.67 -20.27 23.01
C LYS A 95 -14.71 -20.55 24.16
N GLY A 96 -13.82 -19.61 24.45
CA GLY A 96 -12.83 -19.75 25.53
C GLY A 96 -11.53 -19.00 25.26
N ASP A 97 -10.58 -19.17 26.16
CA ASP A 97 -9.29 -18.50 26.08
C ASP A 97 -8.39 -19.13 25.02
N PHE A 98 -7.67 -18.28 24.30
CA PHE A 98 -6.69 -18.72 23.33
C PHE A 98 -5.54 -19.46 24.01
N LYS A 99 -5.24 -20.67 23.57
CA LYS A 99 -4.08 -21.45 24.01
C LYS A 99 -2.94 -21.38 23.01
N ASN A 100 -3.12 -22.06 21.89
CA ASN A 100 -2.19 -22.10 20.78
C ASN A 100 -2.97 -22.13 19.46
N LEU A 101 -2.32 -21.74 18.38
CA LEU A 101 -2.85 -21.92 17.04
C LEU A 101 -2.28 -23.20 16.44
N ASN A 102 -3.14 -24.20 16.22
CA ASN A 102 -2.81 -25.36 15.39
C ASN A 102 -3.20 -25.03 13.95
N ALA A 103 -2.22 -24.91 13.06
CA ALA A 103 -2.48 -24.53 11.70
C ALA A 103 -1.67 -25.33 10.69
N CYS A 104 -2.24 -25.60 9.54
CA CYS A 104 -1.53 -26.18 8.41
C CYS A 104 -1.86 -25.46 7.11
N GLN A 105 -1.01 -25.65 6.10
CA GLN A 105 -1.21 -25.15 4.74
C GLN A 105 -1.38 -26.33 3.79
N ILE A 106 -2.36 -26.21 2.90
CA ILE A 106 -2.64 -27.16 1.84
C ILE A 106 -2.34 -26.48 0.51
N GLU A 107 -1.37 -27.00 -0.22
CA GLU A 107 -0.85 -26.37 -1.43
C GLU A 107 -1.11 -27.17 -2.70
N SER A 108 -1.62 -28.41 -2.57
CA SER A 108 -1.87 -29.31 -3.69
C SER A 108 -3.17 -30.10 -3.55
N LEU A 109 -3.72 -30.55 -4.67
CA LEU A 109 -4.90 -31.43 -4.69
C LEU A 109 -4.64 -32.78 -4.01
N ASN A 110 -3.42 -33.30 -4.07
CA ASN A 110 -3.06 -34.53 -3.38
C ASN A 110 -3.18 -34.38 -1.86
N GLU A 111 -2.69 -33.26 -1.32
CA GLU A 111 -2.83 -32.93 0.11
C GLU A 111 -4.28 -32.72 0.52
N TYR A 112 -5.08 -32.08 -0.35
CA TYR A 112 -6.52 -31.91 -0.15
C TYR A 112 -7.27 -33.23 -0.12
N ASN A 113 -6.97 -34.16 -1.04
CA ASN A 113 -7.61 -35.47 -1.10
C ASN A 113 -7.25 -36.36 0.12
N ASN A 114 -6.12 -36.12 0.77
CA ASN A 114 -5.66 -36.80 1.99
C ASN A 114 -5.64 -35.85 3.19
N LEU A 115 -6.71 -35.08 3.37
CA LEU A 115 -6.76 -33.92 4.28
C LEU A 115 -6.45 -34.30 5.73
N GLU A 116 -6.99 -35.39 6.23
CA GLU A 116 -6.80 -35.84 7.63
C GLU A 116 -5.33 -36.16 7.92
N ASP A 117 -4.68 -36.93 7.08
CA ASP A 117 -3.27 -37.29 7.23
C ASP A 117 -2.36 -36.07 7.02
N THR A 118 -2.74 -35.18 6.10
CA THR A 118 -2.02 -33.94 5.88
C THR A 118 -2.11 -33.00 7.09
N ILE A 119 -3.29 -32.87 7.70
CA ILE A 119 -3.45 -32.08 8.94
C ILE A 119 -2.61 -32.69 10.05
N LYS A 120 -2.65 -34.02 10.25
CA LYS A 120 -1.88 -34.69 11.29
C LYS A 120 -0.35 -34.50 11.12
N SER A 121 0.14 -34.58 9.89
CA SER A 121 1.58 -34.52 9.59
C SER A 121 2.14 -33.10 9.46
N LYS A 122 1.34 -32.15 8.96
CA LYS A 122 1.78 -30.78 8.65
C LYS A 122 1.34 -29.70 9.65
N SER A 123 0.47 -30.01 10.62
CA SER A 123 0.03 -29.01 11.58
C SER A 123 1.17 -28.50 12.44
N ILE A 124 1.25 -27.19 12.53
CA ILE A 124 2.25 -26.48 13.32
C ILE A 124 1.55 -25.74 14.43
N GLN A 125 2.13 -25.82 15.62
CA GLN A 125 1.69 -25.09 16.79
C GLN A 125 2.37 -23.73 16.87
N THR A 126 1.60 -22.65 16.87
CA THR A 126 2.12 -21.28 16.95
C THR A 126 1.63 -20.60 18.22
N LYS A 127 2.54 -20.00 18.97
CA LYS A 127 2.25 -19.28 20.21
C LYS A 127 1.63 -17.90 19.93
N LYS A 128 0.84 -17.39 20.88
CA LYS A 128 0.21 -16.05 20.82
C LYS A 128 1.22 -14.93 20.54
N SER A 129 2.43 -14.99 21.07
CA SER A 129 3.47 -13.97 20.90
C SER A 129 3.88 -13.74 19.44
N ILE A 130 3.77 -14.77 18.59
CA ILE A 130 4.14 -14.69 17.17
C ILE A 130 2.97 -14.15 16.32
N LEU A 131 1.76 -14.18 16.84
CA LEU A 131 0.53 -13.86 16.13
C LEU A 131 0.12 -12.37 16.22
N SER A 132 1.00 -11.50 16.70
CA SER A 132 0.79 -10.04 16.62
C SER A 132 0.87 -9.57 15.15
N GLY A 133 -0.22 -9.02 14.62
CA GLY A 133 -0.32 -8.63 13.21
C GLY A 133 -0.78 -9.76 12.28
N PRO A 134 -0.30 -9.85 11.03
CA PRO A 134 -0.65 -10.92 10.10
C PRO A 134 -0.34 -12.31 10.66
N TRP A 135 -1.29 -13.24 10.53
CA TRP A 135 -1.05 -14.63 10.92
C TRP A 135 -0.32 -15.36 9.79
N VAL A 136 0.91 -15.73 10.09
CA VAL A 136 1.76 -16.48 9.16
C VAL A 136 1.76 -17.94 9.58
N ILE A 137 1.24 -18.79 8.70
CA ILE A 137 1.29 -20.24 8.84
C ILE A 137 2.47 -20.71 8.00
N ASN A 138 3.50 -21.27 8.64
CA ASN A 138 4.71 -21.74 7.94
C ASN A 138 5.47 -22.73 8.82
N ASN A 139 6.54 -23.35 8.27
CA ASN A 139 7.38 -24.27 9.03
C ASN A 139 8.10 -23.57 10.21
N LYS A 140 8.58 -24.35 11.16
CA LYS A 140 9.22 -23.87 12.40
C LYS A 140 10.43 -22.96 12.12
N GLU A 141 11.22 -23.26 11.11
CA GLU A 141 12.40 -22.48 10.72
C GLU A 141 12.02 -21.07 10.24
N SER A 142 11.01 -20.99 9.37
CA SER A 142 10.48 -19.71 8.89
C SER A 142 9.85 -18.87 10.01
N LEU A 143 9.13 -19.51 10.93
CA LEU A 143 8.56 -18.81 12.10
C LEU A 143 9.66 -18.28 13.03
N ASN A 144 10.71 -19.07 13.29
CA ASN A 144 11.86 -18.63 14.07
C ASN A 144 12.60 -17.46 13.41
N LEU A 145 12.75 -17.48 12.08
CA LEU A 145 13.37 -16.36 11.34
C LEU A 145 12.50 -15.10 11.40
N LEU A 146 11.18 -15.22 11.27
CA LEU A 146 10.26 -14.10 11.45
C LEU A 146 10.34 -13.49 12.85
N GLU A 147 10.42 -14.33 13.87
CA GLU A 147 10.57 -13.89 15.25
C GLU A 147 11.89 -13.14 15.47
N LYS A 148 13.01 -13.66 14.97
CA LYS A 148 14.29 -12.97 14.98
C LYS A 148 14.23 -11.61 14.29
N LEU A 149 13.58 -11.51 13.13
CA LEU A 149 13.40 -10.25 12.41
C LEU A 149 12.51 -9.25 13.18
N LYS A 150 11.48 -9.73 13.87
CA LYS A 150 10.63 -8.90 14.72
C LYS A 150 11.34 -8.33 15.94
N HIS A 151 12.33 -9.03 16.46
CA HIS A 151 13.09 -8.68 17.67
C HIS A 151 14.52 -8.21 17.38
N LEU A 152 14.78 -7.72 16.16
CA LEU A 152 16.09 -7.15 15.84
C LEU A 152 16.43 -5.99 16.78
N GLU A 153 17.59 -6.07 17.42
CA GLU A 153 18.19 -4.94 18.13
C GLU A 153 18.66 -3.86 17.15
N ASN A 154 18.70 -2.61 17.59
CA ASN A 154 19.16 -1.47 16.78
C ASN A 154 18.40 -1.33 15.45
N ARG A 155 17.08 -1.26 15.51
CA ARG A 155 16.25 -1.03 14.32
C ARG A 155 16.24 0.44 13.92
N ILE A 156 16.30 0.68 12.62
CA ILE A 156 15.84 1.93 12.05
C ILE A 156 14.32 1.84 11.95
N PHE A 157 13.63 2.78 12.61
CA PHE A 157 12.20 2.95 12.44
C PHE A 157 11.95 4.18 11.58
N PHE A 158 11.53 3.94 10.36
CA PHE A 158 10.92 4.99 9.58
C PHE A 158 9.46 5.12 9.99
N LYS A 159 9.09 6.30 10.52
CA LYS A 159 7.70 6.59 10.84
C LYS A 159 6.89 6.58 9.54
N ARG A 160 5.61 6.17 9.63
CA ARG A 160 4.73 6.06 8.46
C ARG A 160 4.66 7.36 7.64
N GLU A 161 4.69 8.49 8.30
CA GLU A 161 4.69 9.83 7.70
C GLU A 161 5.97 10.20 6.94
N GLN A 162 7.04 9.41 7.02
CA GLN A 162 8.23 9.56 6.17
C GLN A 162 8.08 8.88 4.81
N PHE A 163 7.09 7.99 4.69
CA PHE A 163 6.73 7.35 3.44
C PHE A 163 5.84 8.29 2.63
N ARG A 164 6.28 8.61 1.42
CA ARG A 164 5.66 9.58 0.54
C ARG A 164 5.05 8.93 -0.69
N TYR A 165 4.02 9.57 -1.20
CA TYR A 165 3.41 9.23 -2.48
C TYR A 165 3.93 10.17 -3.57
N GLY A 166 4.03 9.65 -4.79
CA GLY A 166 4.34 10.50 -5.94
C GLY A 166 3.21 11.49 -6.27
N ILE A 167 3.51 12.42 -7.14
CA ILE A 167 2.61 13.49 -7.57
C ILE A 167 1.52 12.93 -8.49
N LYS A 168 0.26 13.23 -8.19
CA LYS A 168 -0.87 12.90 -9.06
C LYS A 168 -1.21 14.10 -9.96
N THR A 169 -1.02 13.94 -11.25
CA THR A 169 -1.29 15.01 -12.23
C THR A 169 -2.78 15.22 -12.46
N GLY A 170 -3.55 14.15 -12.41
CA GLY A 170 -4.96 14.12 -12.84
C GLY A 170 -5.16 14.06 -14.35
N LEU A 171 -4.13 14.38 -15.14
CA LEU A 171 -4.09 14.23 -16.59
C LEU A 171 -2.64 14.18 -17.07
N ASN A 172 -2.07 12.98 -17.18
CA ASN A 172 -0.65 12.80 -17.48
C ASN A 172 -0.21 13.48 -18.78
N LYS A 173 -1.02 13.44 -19.86
CA LYS A 173 -0.66 14.03 -21.15
C LYS A 173 -0.51 15.56 -21.13
N ALA A 174 -1.10 16.24 -20.15
CA ALA A 174 -0.97 17.69 -20.00
C ALA A 174 0.29 18.08 -19.21
N PHE A 175 0.67 17.27 -18.21
CA PHE A 175 1.73 17.62 -17.26
C PHE A 175 3.04 16.85 -17.45
N LEU A 176 3.00 15.66 -18.08
CA LEU A 176 4.20 14.88 -18.36
C LEU A 176 4.63 15.14 -19.80
N ILE A 177 5.76 15.82 -19.97
CA ILE A 177 6.28 16.28 -21.26
C ILE A 177 7.62 15.62 -21.57
N ASP A 178 7.94 15.55 -22.85
CA ASP A 178 9.23 15.12 -23.35
C ASP A 178 10.27 16.27 -23.42
N ASP A 179 11.48 15.95 -23.80
CA ASP A 179 12.57 16.93 -23.94
C ASP A 179 12.29 17.96 -25.06
N LYS A 180 11.55 17.59 -26.11
CA LYS A 180 11.21 18.50 -27.20
C LYS A 180 10.26 19.61 -26.72
N ILE A 181 9.19 19.24 -26.04
CA ILE A 181 8.21 20.20 -25.48
C ILE A 181 8.88 21.05 -24.41
N LYS A 182 9.71 20.45 -23.51
CA LYS A 182 10.48 21.17 -22.52
C LYS A 182 11.34 22.27 -23.15
N LYS A 183 12.13 21.93 -24.20
CA LYS A 183 12.98 22.90 -24.89
C LYS A 183 12.17 24.07 -25.45
N ILE A 184 11.07 23.79 -26.12
CA ILE A 184 10.16 24.83 -26.65
C ILE A 184 9.70 25.76 -25.55
N LEU A 185 9.17 25.19 -24.44
CA LEU A 185 8.63 26.01 -23.34
C LEU A 185 9.71 26.89 -22.66
N ILE A 186 10.94 26.38 -22.52
CA ILE A 186 12.05 27.13 -21.92
C ILE A 186 12.63 28.17 -22.88
N GLN A 187 12.71 27.89 -24.18
CA GLN A 187 13.17 28.85 -25.18
C GLN A 187 12.29 30.10 -25.23
N HIS A 188 10.98 29.91 -25.10
CA HIS A 188 10.02 31.01 -25.12
C HIS A 188 9.98 31.81 -23.81
N ASP A 189 10.22 31.16 -22.69
CA ASP A 189 10.31 31.84 -21.38
C ASP A 189 11.24 31.04 -20.44
N LYS A 190 12.42 31.61 -20.12
CA LYS A 190 13.41 30.98 -19.26
C LYS A 190 12.90 30.67 -17.83
N LYS A 191 11.90 31.41 -17.33
CA LYS A 191 11.29 31.14 -16.00
C LYS A 191 10.66 29.75 -15.93
N ASN A 192 10.27 29.15 -17.06
CA ASN A 192 9.68 27.82 -17.08
C ASN A 192 10.65 26.71 -16.60
N ILE A 193 11.96 26.98 -16.56
CA ILE A 193 12.96 26.02 -16.03
C ILE A 193 12.70 25.67 -14.57
N ASP A 194 12.21 26.66 -13.78
CA ASP A 194 11.91 26.46 -12.36
C ASP A 194 10.64 25.64 -12.11
N ILE A 195 9.80 25.51 -13.11
CA ILE A 195 8.52 24.77 -13.04
C ILE A 195 8.66 23.39 -13.65
N ILE A 196 9.55 23.21 -14.63
CA ILE A 196 9.72 21.94 -15.34
C ILE A 196 10.78 21.10 -14.61
N LYS A 197 10.35 19.98 -13.99
CA LYS A 197 11.19 19.11 -13.17
C LYS A 197 11.42 17.75 -13.82
N PRO A 198 12.60 17.16 -13.72
CA PRO A 198 12.80 15.77 -14.15
C PRO A 198 11.91 14.85 -13.29
N VAL A 199 11.25 13.86 -13.90
CA VAL A 199 10.30 12.99 -13.21
C VAL A 199 10.56 11.53 -13.51
N LEU A 200 10.43 10.70 -12.48
CA LEU A 200 10.49 9.25 -12.56
C LEU A 200 9.06 8.68 -12.61
N LYS A 201 8.83 7.79 -13.59
CA LYS A 201 7.59 7.03 -13.76
C LYS A 201 7.83 5.55 -13.45
N GLY A 202 6.77 4.84 -13.08
CA GLY A 202 6.84 3.42 -12.73
C GLY A 202 7.40 2.52 -13.82
N ASP A 203 7.09 2.79 -15.07
CA ASP A 203 7.54 1.99 -16.22
C ASP A 203 9.07 2.01 -16.43
N ASN A 204 9.74 2.98 -15.81
CA ASN A 204 11.18 3.19 -15.98
C ASN A 204 12.02 2.44 -14.94
N LEU A 205 11.39 1.72 -13.99
CA LEU A 205 12.10 1.04 -12.91
C LEU A 205 12.69 -0.30 -13.37
N ASN A 206 13.99 -0.46 -13.10
CA ASN A 206 14.70 -1.75 -13.10
C ASN A 206 15.05 -2.12 -11.65
N ARG A 207 15.59 -3.32 -11.43
CA ARG A 207 16.13 -3.66 -10.11
C ARG A 207 17.38 -2.81 -9.86
N PHE A 208 17.40 -2.06 -8.74
CA PHE A 208 18.44 -1.14 -8.27
C PHE A 208 18.59 0.16 -9.06
N SER A 209 18.14 0.25 -10.30
CA SER A 209 18.32 1.40 -11.18
C SER A 209 17.04 1.78 -11.90
N PHE A 210 17.06 2.88 -12.60
CA PHE A 210 15.98 3.29 -13.50
C PHE A 210 16.54 3.81 -14.82
N ASN A 211 15.77 3.66 -15.87
CA ASN A 211 16.09 4.30 -17.14
C ASN A 211 15.75 5.79 -17.00
N SER A 212 16.75 6.65 -17.14
CA SER A 212 16.54 8.09 -17.18
C SER A 212 15.90 8.49 -18.51
N ASN A 213 14.66 8.03 -18.73
CA ASN A 213 13.88 8.50 -19.85
C ASN A 213 13.66 9.99 -19.64
N LYS A 214 13.78 10.74 -20.70
CA LYS A 214 13.71 12.19 -20.76
C LYS A 214 12.27 12.68 -20.57
N HIS A 215 11.66 12.29 -19.44
CA HIS A 215 10.34 12.79 -19.03
C HIS A 215 10.50 13.89 -18.01
N PHE A 216 9.67 14.91 -18.16
CA PHE A 216 9.64 16.08 -17.30
C PHE A 216 8.21 16.32 -16.83
N LEU A 217 8.08 16.80 -15.62
CA LEU A 217 6.82 17.21 -15.00
C LEU A 217 6.71 18.72 -15.02
N ILE A 218 5.62 19.23 -15.53
CA ILE A 218 5.21 20.62 -15.28
C ILE A 218 4.63 20.67 -13.87
N TYR A 219 5.43 21.17 -12.90
CA TYR A 219 5.05 21.18 -11.48
C TYR A 219 4.32 22.47 -11.14
N ILE A 220 2.99 22.43 -11.11
CA ILE A 220 2.12 23.55 -10.75
C ILE A 220 1.29 23.17 -9.54
N PRO A 221 1.64 23.65 -8.33
CA PRO A 221 0.84 23.47 -7.13
C PRO A 221 -0.47 24.26 -7.20
N TRP A 222 -1.41 23.97 -6.29
CA TRP A 222 -2.65 24.73 -6.18
C TRP A 222 -2.37 26.20 -5.94
N HIS A 223 -3.19 27.06 -6.51
CA HIS A 223 -3.13 28.54 -6.42
C HIS A 223 -1.87 29.15 -7.02
N PHE A 224 -1.10 28.39 -7.82
CA PHE A 224 0.08 28.95 -8.48
C PHE A 224 -0.28 30.15 -9.39
N PRO A 225 0.51 31.24 -9.40
CA PRO A 225 1.77 31.46 -8.69
C PRO A 225 1.61 32.07 -7.28
N LEU A 226 0.39 32.14 -6.74
CA LEU A 226 0.04 32.72 -5.42
C LEU A 226 -0.08 31.63 -4.32
N HIS A 227 0.52 30.48 -4.51
CA HIS A 227 0.37 29.29 -3.63
C HIS A 227 0.84 29.48 -2.19
N ASN A 228 1.59 30.57 -1.88
CA ASN A 228 2.03 30.92 -0.55
C ASN A 228 1.12 31.97 0.15
N GLU A 229 0.05 32.44 -0.50
CA GLU A 229 -0.82 33.49 0.04
C GLU A 229 -1.99 32.95 0.90
N GLY A 230 -2.00 31.66 1.28
CA GLY A 230 -3.05 31.07 2.12
C GLY A 230 -4.45 31.04 1.49
N ILE A 231 -4.54 31.02 0.18
CA ILE A 231 -5.79 31.00 -0.58
C ILE A 231 -6.57 29.72 -0.31
N LYS A 232 -7.89 29.84 -0.14
CA LYS A 232 -8.81 28.71 0.01
C LYS A 232 -9.71 28.60 -1.23
N GLY A 233 -9.66 27.43 -1.86
CA GLY A 233 -10.48 27.18 -3.07
C GLY A 233 -9.85 27.76 -4.35
N ALA A 234 -10.48 27.51 -5.49
CA ALA A 234 -10.00 28.01 -6.79
C ALA A 234 -10.03 29.53 -6.86
N SER A 235 -8.95 30.14 -7.36
CA SER A 235 -8.74 31.59 -7.36
C SER A 235 -8.60 32.14 -8.76
N ASN A 236 -9.54 33.00 -9.18
CA ASN A 236 -9.45 33.74 -10.43
C ASN A 236 -8.23 34.69 -10.45
N LYS A 237 -7.86 35.27 -9.30
CA LYS A 237 -6.65 36.11 -9.16
C LYS A 237 -5.39 35.32 -9.48
N ALA A 238 -5.28 34.08 -8.98
CA ALA A 238 -4.15 33.20 -9.28
C ALA A 238 -4.10 32.86 -10.76
N GLU A 239 -5.24 32.53 -11.39
CA GLU A 239 -5.30 32.24 -12.82
C GLU A 239 -4.90 33.44 -13.68
N GLN A 240 -5.43 34.61 -13.40
CA GLN A 240 -5.06 35.85 -14.14
C GLN A 240 -3.56 36.12 -14.02
N LYS A 241 -3.00 35.97 -12.82
CA LYS A 241 -1.57 36.15 -12.60
C LYS A 241 -0.75 35.07 -13.33
N PHE A 242 -1.17 33.82 -13.31
CA PHE A 242 -0.52 32.75 -14.05
C PHE A 242 -0.53 33.01 -15.57
N LYS A 243 -1.68 33.41 -16.11
CA LYS A 243 -1.81 33.78 -17.52
C LYS A 243 -0.91 34.96 -17.91
N LYS A 244 -0.77 35.95 -17.02
CA LYS A 244 0.09 37.13 -17.25
C LYS A 244 1.57 36.77 -17.19
N ASP A 245 1.99 36.08 -16.13
CA ASP A 245 3.40 35.90 -15.80
C ASP A 245 4.03 34.70 -16.52
N TYR A 246 3.22 33.71 -16.94
CA TYR A 246 3.63 32.44 -17.58
C TYR A 246 2.79 32.14 -18.83
N LYS A 247 2.61 33.15 -19.69
CA LYS A 247 1.69 33.07 -20.83
C LYS A 247 1.86 31.81 -21.68
N ILE A 248 3.08 31.46 -22.06
CA ILE A 248 3.38 30.30 -22.93
C ILE A 248 2.97 28.99 -22.26
N LEU A 249 3.24 28.84 -20.97
CA LEU A 249 2.88 27.67 -20.19
C LEU A 249 1.35 27.58 -19.99
N TYR A 250 0.71 28.73 -19.76
CA TYR A 250 -0.75 28.83 -19.71
C TYR A 250 -1.39 28.39 -21.03
N ASP A 251 -0.92 28.95 -22.14
CA ASP A 251 -1.44 28.63 -23.50
C ASP A 251 -1.21 27.14 -23.86
N TYR A 252 -0.08 26.55 -23.41
CA TYR A 252 0.16 25.13 -23.58
C TYR A 252 -0.87 24.28 -22.81
N LEU A 253 -1.09 24.56 -21.52
CA LEU A 253 -2.06 23.85 -20.70
C LEU A 253 -3.51 24.09 -21.14
N PHE A 254 -3.80 25.26 -21.68
CA PHE A 254 -5.14 25.63 -22.16
C PHE A 254 -5.63 24.72 -23.29
N LYS A 255 -4.71 24.10 -24.06
CA LYS A 255 -5.05 23.07 -25.05
C LYS A 255 -5.78 21.87 -24.44
N PHE A 256 -5.57 21.63 -23.15
CA PHE A 256 -6.18 20.54 -22.36
C PHE A 256 -7.30 21.04 -21.42
N HIS A 257 -7.72 22.30 -21.53
CA HIS A 257 -8.66 22.94 -20.59
C HIS A 257 -9.94 22.13 -20.36
N SER A 258 -10.57 21.64 -21.44
CA SER A 258 -11.82 20.86 -21.33
C SER A 258 -11.67 19.59 -20.49
N GLU A 259 -10.56 18.88 -20.64
CA GLU A 259 -10.30 17.65 -19.89
C GLU A 259 -9.86 17.94 -18.45
N LEU A 260 -9.02 18.96 -18.27
CA LEU A 260 -8.54 19.38 -16.96
C LEU A 260 -9.66 19.90 -16.06
N SER A 261 -10.63 20.61 -16.64
CA SER A 261 -11.80 21.14 -15.92
C SER A 261 -12.77 20.03 -15.48
N LYS A 262 -12.80 18.90 -16.18
CA LYS A 262 -13.66 17.74 -15.88
C LYS A 262 -13.08 16.79 -14.84
N ARG A 263 -11.84 17.04 -14.36
CA ARG A 263 -11.21 16.17 -13.35
C ARG A 263 -12.06 16.07 -12.08
N ASN A 264 -12.07 14.87 -11.48
CA ASN A 264 -12.76 14.65 -10.20
C ASN A 264 -12.07 15.42 -9.07
N LYS A 265 -12.68 16.50 -8.61
CA LYS A 265 -12.21 17.34 -7.52
C LYS A 265 -12.64 16.82 -6.15
N SER A 266 -13.60 15.90 -6.07
CA SER A 266 -14.07 15.32 -4.80
C SER A 266 -13.00 14.49 -4.09
N GLU A 267 -12.04 13.91 -4.81
CA GLU A 267 -10.91 13.17 -4.22
C GLU A 267 -10.01 14.03 -3.33
N THR A 268 -9.96 15.34 -3.57
CA THR A 268 -9.07 16.24 -2.82
C THR A 268 -9.78 16.94 -1.68
N GLY A 269 -11.12 16.94 -1.68
CA GLY A 269 -11.93 17.68 -0.71
C GLY A 269 -11.81 19.22 -0.84
N ILE A 270 -10.98 19.71 -1.76
CA ILE A 270 -10.69 21.13 -1.97
C ILE A 270 -10.86 21.46 -3.45
N SER A 271 -11.49 22.61 -3.74
CA SER A 271 -11.53 23.17 -5.08
C SER A 271 -10.20 23.85 -5.41
N TYR A 272 -9.64 23.58 -6.57
CA TYR A 272 -8.39 24.15 -7.07
C TYR A 272 -8.50 24.52 -8.54
N GLU A 273 -7.56 25.30 -9.05
CA GLU A 273 -7.56 25.79 -10.42
C GLU A 273 -7.45 24.62 -11.42
N TRP A 274 -8.07 24.77 -12.58
CA TRP A 274 -8.08 23.74 -13.63
C TRP A 274 -6.67 23.39 -14.14
N TYR A 275 -5.73 24.35 -14.11
CA TYR A 275 -4.35 24.18 -14.58
C TYR A 275 -3.39 23.60 -13.53
N ALA A 276 -3.82 23.47 -12.28
CA ALA A 276 -2.96 22.93 -11.22
C ALA A 276 -2.96 21.39 -11.19
N LEU A 277 -1.93 20.81 -10.59
CA LEU A 277 -1.83 19.37 -10.34
C LEU A 277 -2.94 18.88 -9.39
N GLN A 278 -3.48 17.69 -9.60
CA GLN A 278 -4.51 17.13 -8.73
C GLN A 278 -4.02 16.93 -7.29
N ARG A 279 -2.79 16.42 -7.11
CA ARG A 279 -2.09 16.34 -5.82
C ARG A 279 -0.63 16.72 -6.03
N ALA A 280 -0.28 17.92 -5.68
CA ALA A 280 1.06 18.48 -5.89
C ALA A 280 2.07 18.08 -4.80
N ALA A 281 1.65 17.36 -3.75
CA ALA A 281 2.50 16.98 -2.63
C ALA A 281 3.16 18.18 -1.91
N SER A 282 2.48 19.31 -1.83
CA SER A 282 3.02 20.60 -1.33
C SER A 282 3.55 20.51 0.10
N THR A 283 2.97 19.64 0.96
CA THR A 283 3.39 19.46 2.36
C THR A 283 4.75 18.78 2.53
N TYR A 284 5.25 18.10 1.48
CA TYR A 284 6.54 17.42 1.49
C TYR A 284 7.33 17.64 0.18
N VAL A 285 7.12 18.77 -0.47
CA VAL A 285 7.82 19.09 -1.73
C VAL A 285 9.34 19.06 -1.58
N ASN A 286 9.87 19.43 -0.42
CA ASN A 286 11.30 19.41 -0.13
C ASN A 286 11.92 17.99 -0.18
N ASP A 287 11.13 16.95 0.01
CA ASP A 287 11.61 15.56 -0.07
C ASP A 287 11.96 15.16 -1.50
N PHE A 288 11.43 15.83 -2.53
CA PHE A 288 11.85 15.59 -3.92
C PHE A 288 13.25 16.10 -4.22
N TYR A 289 13.76 17.06 -3.44
CA TYR A 289 15.12 17.60 -3.60
C TYR A 289 16.20 16.80 -2.86
N LYS A 290 15.80 15.75 -2.09
CA LYS A 290 16.71 14.81 -1.41
C LYS A 290 16.93 13.54 -2.23
N PRO A 291 18.02 12.78 -1.99
CA PRO A 291 18.12 11.40 -2.45
C PRO A 291 16.99 10.57 -1.87
N LYS A 292 16.55 9.55 -2.58
CA LYS A 292 15.42 8.73 -2.13
C LYS A 292 15.48 7.31 -2.65
N VAL A 293 14.80 6.40 -1.96
CA VAL A 293 14.44 5.10 -2.49
C VAL A 293 13.00 5.15 -2.97
N ALA A 294 12.76 4.67 -4.19
CA ALA A 294 11.42 4.62 -4.79
C ALA A 294 11.05 3.21 -5.23
N TRP A 295 9.74 2.92 -5.21
CA TRP A 295 9.17 1.64 -5.64
C TRP A 295 7.73 1.81 -6.13
N MET A 296 7.25 0.84 -6.90
CA MET A 296 5.84 0.82 -7.36
C MET A 296 4.92 0.25 -6.29
N ASN A 297 3.70 0.80 -6.17
CA ASN A 297 2.63 0.17 -5.38
C ASN A 297 2.33 -1.26 -5.84
N MET A 298 2.25 -1.45 -7.15
CA MET A 298 2.10 -2.74 -7.81
C MET A 298 3.47 -3.16 -8.33
N ASN A 299 4.27 -3.81 -7.48
CA ASN A 299 5.68 -4.08 -7.76
C ASN A 299 5.84 -5.46 -8.40
N ARG A 300 5.98 -5.50 -9.71
CA ARG A 300 6.37 -6.70 -10.46
C ARG A 300 7.88 -6.79 -10.55
N GLY A 301 8.45 -7.91 -10.14
CA GLY A 301 9.89 -8.16 -10.18
C GLY A 301 10.67 -7.65 -8.96
N TRP A 302 10.00 -7.19 -7.87
CA TRP A 302 10.63 -6.77 -6.62
C TRP A 302 11.66 -5.66 -6.82
N LYS A 303 11.24 -4.53 -7.39
CA LYS A 303 12.10 -3.42 -7.80
C LYS A 303 12.05 -2.29 -6.79
N PHE A 304 13.21 -1.95 -6.24
CA PHE A 304 13.45 -0.76 -5.43
C PHE A 304 14.67 -0.05 -6.02
N VAL A 305 14.58 1.27 -6.20
CA VAL A 305 15.60 2.02 -6.92
C VAL A 305 16.09 3.22 -6.13
N TYR A 306 17.38 3.50 -6.25
CA TYR A 306 17.95 4.76 -5.80
C TYR A 306 17.62 5.86 -6.81
N VAL A 307 17.06 6.97 -6.30
CA VAL A 307 16.75 8.14 -7.11
C VAL A 307 17.54 9.32 -6.56
N PRO A 308 18.38 9.97 -7.37
CA PRO A 308 19.20 11.10 -6.93
C PRO A 308 18.35 12.33 -6.58
N LYS A 309 19.01 13.37 -6.05
CA LYS A 309 18.41 14.67 -5.76
C LYS A 309 17.71 15.26 -6.98
N ASN A 310 16.71 16.10 -6.74
CA ASN A 310 15.99 16.90 -7.74
C ASN A 310 15.11 16.09 -8.73
N TYR A 311 14.95 14.78 -8.55
CA TYR A 311 13.96 14.00 -9.29
C TYR A 311 12.61 14.01 -8.57
N PHE A 312 11.57 14.39 -9.29
CA PHE A 312 10.19 14.27 -8.85
C PHE A 312 9.68 12.86 -9.12
N ILE A 313 8.67 12.43 -8.40
CA ILE A 313 8.13 11.06 -8.45
C ILE A 313 6.66 11.13 -8.86
N GLU A 314 6.26 10.36 -9.86
CA GLU A 314 4.86 10.26 -10.32
C GLU A 314 4.09 9.25 -9.45
N ALA A 315 2.77 9.42 -9.33
CA ALA A 315 1.88 8.76 -8.35
C ALA A 315 1.74 7.23 -8.48
N SER A 316 2.29 6.58 -9.51
CA SER A 316 2.43 5.12 -9.56
C SER A 316 3.48 4.61 -8.57
N LEU A 317 4.31 5.51 -8.04
CA LEU A 317 5.42 5.23 -7.16
C LEU A 317 5.20 5.81 -5.75
N ASN A 318 5.77 5.12 -4.78
CA ASN A 318 6.03 5.62 -3.43
C ASN A 318 7.53 5.82 -3.25
N PHE A 319 7.90 6.59 -2.23
CA PHE A 319 9.30 6.80 -1.90
C PHE A 319 9.53 7.13 -0.42
N ILE A 320 10.77 6.97 0.02
CA ILE A 320 11.33 7.54 1.26
C ILE A 320 12.50 8.40 0.85
N ALA A 321 12.50 9.66 1.27
CA ALA A 321 13.62 10.57 1.08
C ALA A 321 14.52 10.58 2.31
N ASP A 322 15.82 10.34 2.10
CA ASP A 322 16.79 10.36 3.18
C ASP A 322 18.19 10.65 2.63
N ASP A 323 18.89 11.63 3.22
CA ASP A 323 20.20 12.04 2.75
C ASP A 323 21.31 11.00 3.01
N TYR A 324 21.16 10.18 4.05
CA TYR A 324 22.17 9.22 4.50
C TYR A 324 21.85 7.78 4.10
N TYR A 325 20.61 7.35 4.28
CA TYR A 325 20.24 5.94 4.18
C TYR A 325 19.64 5.53 2.84
N ALA A 326 19.38 6.45 1.90
CA ALA A 326 18.70 6.10 0.65
C ALA A 326 19.35 4.93 -0.11
N LYS A 327 20.69 4.89 -0.24
CA LYS A 327 21.41 3.80 -0.90
C LYS A 327 21.35 2.49 -0.10
N TYR A 328 21.51 2.58 1.22
CA TYR A 328 21.39 1.45 2.13
C TYR A 328 20.02 0.81 2.06
N LEU A 329 18.95 1.63 2.07
CA LEU A 329 17.57 1.18 1.95
C LEU A 329 17.30 0.46 0.63
N VAL A 330 17.87 0.91 -0.48
CA VAL A 330 17.76 0.19 -1.76
C VAL A 330 18.35 -1.21 -1.65
N GLY A 331 19.53 -1.37 -1.05
CA GLY A 331 20.16 -2.67 -0.83
C GLY A 331 19.29 -3.59 0.02
N ILE A 332 18.83 -3.08 1.16
CA ILE A 332 18.01 -3.84 2.12
C ILE A 332 16.66 -4.23 1.49
N TYR A 333 15.89 -3.28 0.96
CA TYR A 333 14.58 -3.57 0.36
C TYR A 333 14.67 -4.49 -0.86
N SER A 334 15.76 -4.40 -1.64
CA SER A 334 15.96 -5.28 -2.81
C SER A 334 16.50 -6.67 -2.44
N SER A 335 16.82 -6.93 -1.16
CA SER A 335 17.37 -8.21 -0.71
C SER A 335 16.38 -9.36 -0.84
N ASN A 336 16.90 -10.57 -0.99
CA ASN A 336 16.09 -11.79 -0.97
C ASN A 336 15.41 -12.00 0.39
N LEU A 337 16.04 -11.56 1.49
CA LEU A 337 15.46 -11.63 2.83
C LEU A 337 14.19 -10.78 2.93
N HIS A 338 14.23 -9.52 2.45
CA HIS A 338 13.05 -8.66 2.47
C HIS A 338 11.96 -9.12 1.49
N LYS A 339 12.34 -9.66 0.33
CA LYS A 339 11.41 -10.30 -0.59
C LYS A 339 10.73 -11.50 0.04
N TRP A 340 11.49 -12.35 0.73
CA TRP A 340 10.95 -13.49 1.48
C TRP A 340 10.03 -13.02 2.62
N TYR A 341 10.49 -12.06 3.43
CA TYR A 341 9.69 -11.47 4.51
C TYR A 341 8.36 -10.91 4.00
N PHE A 342 8.38 -10.17 2.89
CA PHE A 342 7.16 -9.66 2.28
C PHE A 342 6.19 -10.77 1.86
N LYS A 343 6.70 -11.87 1.30
CA LYS A 343 5.87 -13.03 0.95
C LYS A 343 5.16 -13.63 2.18
N GLN A 344 5.75 -13.50 3.37
CA GLN A 344 5.11 -13.97 4.60
C GLN A 344 4.00 -13.03 5.06
N VAL A 345 4.28 -11.74 5.19
CA VAL A 345 3.39 -10.77 5.82
C VAL A 345 2.63 -9.87 4.85
N GLY A 346 3.11 -9.73 3.63
CA GLY A 346 2.56 -8.86 2.60
C GLY A 346 1.45 -9.52 1.77
N ARG A 347 0.87 -8.74 0.89
CA ARG A 347 -0.15 -9.18 -0.06
C ARG A 347 0.44 -9.32 -1.46
N MET A 348 0.14 -10.44 -2.09
CA MET A 348 0.50 -10.74 -3.47
C MET A 348 -0.69 -10.50 -4.40
N PHE A 349 -0.41 -10.25 -5.68
CA PHE A 349 -1.40 -10.36 -6.76
C PHE A 349 -1.45 -11.79 -7.28
N ASP A 350 -2.53 -12.14 -7.95
CA ASP A 350 -2.73 -13.48 -8.50
C ASP A 350 -1.66 -13.87 -9.54
N ASP A 351 -1.05 -12.87 -10.21
CA ASP A 351 0.06 -13.03 -11.16
C ASP A 351 1.45 -13.08 -10.51
N GLY A 352 1.53 -13.21 -9.18
CA GLY A 352 2.79 -13.26 -8.42
C GLY A 352 3.44 -11.89 -8.18
N GLY A 353 2.80 -10.79 -8.53
CA GLY A 353 3.23 -9.44 -8.23
C GLY A 353 3.02 -9.08 -6.75
N PHE A 354 3.78 -8.08 -6.26
CA PHE A 354 3.80 -7.64 -4.87
C PHE A 354 3.00 -6.35 -4.69
N MET A 355 2.03 -6.34 -3.77
CA MET A 355 1.30 -5.13 -3.41
C MET A 355 2.08 -4.33 -2.36
N CYS A 356 3.10 -3.58 -2.80
CA CYS A 356 4.02 -2.84 -1.94
C CYS A 356 3.42 -1.51 -1.46
N LYS A 357 2.32 -1.57 -0.72
CA LYS A 357 1.72 -0.38 -0.10
C LYS A 357 2.62 0.15 1.01
N VAL A 358 2.51 1.43 1.30
CA VAL A 358 3.24 2.10 2.37
C VAL A 358 3.10 1.35 3.69
N ASP A 359 1.88 0.98 4.10
CA ASP A 359 1.63 0.30 5.38
C ASP A 359 2.37 -1.05 5.51
N THR A 360 2.59 -1.76 4.40
CA THR A 360 3.35 -3.02 4.42
C THR A 360 4.85 -2.77 4.45
N ILE A 361 5.33 -1.83 3.65
CA ILE A 361 6.78 -1.52 3.56
C ILE A 361 7.28 -0.83 4.84
N SER A 362 6.47 0.02 5.46
CA SER A 362 6.84 0.68 6.72
C SER A 362 7.03 -0.29 7.90
N GLY A 363 6.41 -1.46 7.83
CA GLY A 363 6.59 -2.53 8.84
C GLY A 363 7.84 -3.39 8.65
N PHE A 364 8.67 -3.12 7.63
CA PHE A 364 9.87 -3.93 7.39
C PHE A 364 10.91 -3.72 8.48
N PRO A 365 11.47 -4.82 9.02
CA PRO A 365 12.57 -4.74 9.96
C PRO A 365 13.85 -4.31 9.23
N ILE A 366 14.43 -3.18 9.63
CA ILE A 366 15.67 -2.64 9.07
C ILE A 366 16.68 -2.51 10.19
N LYS A 367 17.80 -3.21 10.12
CA LYS A 367 18.87 -3.10 11.11
C LYS A 367 19.71 -1.86 10.81
N TYR A 368 20.05 -1.12 11.86
CA TYR A 368 21.03 -0.04 11.81
C TYR A 368 22.42 -0.62 12.06
N PHE A 369 23.39 -0.24 11.25
CA PHE A 369 24.81 -0.43 11.52
C PHE A 369 25.39 0.95 11.78
N ALA A 370 25.83 1.17 13.01
CA ALA A 370 26.54 2.39 13.40
C ALA A 370 27.87 2.50 12.66
#